data_3362a6674cf762518db35e91975592ce
#
_entry.id   3362a6674cf762518db35e91975592ce
#
_cell.length_a   1.000
_cell.length_b   1.000
_cell.length_c   1.000
_cell.angle_alpha   90.00
_cell.angle_beta   90.00
_cell.angle_gamma   90.00
#
_symmetry.space_group_name_H-M   'P 1'
#
loop_
_entity.id
_entity.type
_entity.pdbx_description
1 polymer ?
#
loop_
_entity_poly.entity_id
_entity_poly.type
_entity_poly.pdbx_seq_one_letter_code
_entity_poly.pdbx_strand_id
1 'polypeptide(L)'
;MIIQWLYFSGHILTAALTAGLGFWAVSRSEMRGREWFGAWMTVLTVYSMIRCILILVPTNTGQLYLFAVDNAVAGFSALLAAWFGAAYTGRNPFSNRVTQLFGIAVIPLTVSSITAPFHGWHWLSIRLVETPFPHVYETYGPGMA
;
A
#
# COMPACT_ATOMS: atom_id res chain seq x y z
N MET A 1 -15.73 -1.09 19.99
CA MET A 1 -16.30 -2.21 19.20
C MET A 1 -16.97 -1.76 17.90
N ILE A 2 -17.99 -0.89 17.90
CA ILE A 2 -18.68 -0.42 16.66
C ILE A 2 -17.70 0.19 15.64
N ILE A 3 -16.77 1.03 16.08
CA ILE A 3 -15.80 1.73 15.21
C ILE A 3 -14.83 0.77 14.54
N GLN A 4 -14.39 -0.29 15.25
CA GLN A 4 -13.54 -1.32 14.66
C GLN A 4 -14.26 -2.06 13.52
N TRP A 5 -15.55 -2.35 13.71
CA TRP A 5 -16.37 -2.97 12.68
C TRP A 5 -16.59 -2.04 11.48
N LEU A 6 -16.79 -0.74 11.70
CA LEU A 6 -16.89 0.25 10.62
C LEU A 6 -15.59 0.36 9.83
N TYR A 7 -14.45 0.39 10.52
CA TYR A 7 -13.14 0.42 9.88
C TYR A 7 -12.89 -0.86 9.08
N PHE A 8 -13.14 -2.02 9.67
CA PHE A 8 -13.01 -3.32 9.03
C PHE A 8 -13.91 -3.45 7.79
N SER A 9 -15.19 -3.11 7.92
CA SER A 9 -16.14 -3.15 6.81
C SER A 9 -15.77 -2.18 5.69
N GLY A 10 -15.23 -1.00 6.02
CA GLY A 10 -14.72 -0.04 5.05
C GLY A 10 -13.59 -0.62 4.20
N HIS A 11 -12.63 -1.32 4.82
CA HIS A 11 -11.54 -1.96 4.08
C HIS A 11 -12.00 -3.16 3.25
N ILE A 12 -12.95 -3.97 3.74
CA ILE A 12 -13.56 -5.05 2.95
C ILE A 12 -14.27 -4.49 1.72
N LEU A 13 -15.04 -3.43 1.89
CA LEU A 13 -15.72 -2.76 0.77
C LEU A 13 -14.70 -2.21 -0.24
N THR A 14 -13.64 -1.56 0.23
CA THR A 14 -12.56 -1.04 -0.63
C THR A 14 -11.89 -2.18 -1.38
N ALA A 15 -11.59 -3.29 -0.73
CA ALA A 15 -11.00 -4.47 -1.38
C ALA A 15 -11.92 -5.03 -2.47
N ALA A 16 -13.23 -5.15 -2.20
CA ALA A 16 -14.21 -5.63 -3.17
C ALA A 16 -14.31 -4.69 -4.38
N LEU A 17 -14.37 -3.37 -4.13
CA LEU A 17 -14.46 -2.36 -5.20
C LEU A 17 -13.18 -2.34 -6.06
N THR A 18 -11.99 -2.35 -5.45
CA THR A 18 -10.73 -2.33 -6.20
C THR A 18 -10.53 -3.62 -6.99
N ALA A 19 -10.87 -4.79 -6.43
CA ALA A 19 -10.85 -6.06 -7.15
C ALA A 19 -11.80 -6.03 -8.34
N GLY A 20 -13.03 -5.56 -8.15
CA GLY A 20 -14.03 -5.42 -9.21
C GLY A 20 -13.60 -4.47 -10.32
N LEU A 21 -13.05 -3.31 -9.97
CA LEU A 21 -12.53 -2.32 -10.92
C LEU A 21 -11.32 -2.87 -11.69
N GLY A 22 -10.42 -3.57 -11.02
CA GLY A 22 -9.26 -4.21 -11.65
C GLY A 22 -9.70 -5.26 -12.67
N PHE A 23 -10.59 -6.14 -12.30
CA PHE A 23 -11.16 -7.15 -13.19
C PHE A 23 -11.87 -6.52 -14.39
N TRP A 24 -12.72 -5.52 -14.13
CA TRP A 24 -13.42 -4.79 -15.20
C TRP A 24 -12.45 -4.15 -16.19
N ALA A 25 -11.42 -3.49 -15.71
CA ALA A 25 -10.44 -2.80 -16.57
C ALA A 25 -9.65 -3.78 -17.44
N VAL A 26 -9.19 -4.90 -16.88
CA VAL A 26 -8.44 -5.93 -17.63
C VAL A 26 -9.33 -6.60 -18.69
N SER A 27 -10.65 -6.71 -18.43
CA SER A 27 -11.62 -7.25 -19.40
C SER A 27 -11.86 -6.34 -20.62
N ARG A 28 -11.47 -5.04 -20.54
CA ARG A 28 -11.67 -4.06 -21.61
C ARG A 28 -10.46 -3.99 -22.53
N SER A 29 -10.55 -4.58 -23.72
CA SER A 29 -9.44 -4.62 -24.69
C SER A 29 -8.98 -3.24 -25.18
N GLU A 30 -9.87 -2.26 -25.20
CA GLU A 30 -9.61 -0.92 -25.75
C GLU A 30 -8.99 0.06 -24.75
N MET A 31 -8.97 -0.25 -23.45
CA MET A 31 -8.45 0.65 -22.44
C MET A 31 -6.92 0.69 -22.47
N ARG A 32 -6.34 1.85 -22.78
CA ARG A 32 -4.90 2.06 -22.71
C ARG A 32 -4.40 1.95 -21.26
N GLY A 33 -3.33 1.20 -21.06
CA GLY A 33 -2.73 1.02 -19.73
C GLY A 33 -3.54 0.10 -18.80
N ARG A 34 -4.50 -0.67 -19.34
CA ARG A 34 -5.35 -1.58 -18.56
C ARG A 34 -4.58 -2.54 -17.65
N GLU A 35 -3.43 -3.01 -18.12
CA GLU A 35 -2.58 -3.93 -17.37
C GLU A 35 -2.00 -3.25 -16.12
N TRP A 36 -1.55 -2.03 -16.24
CA TRP A 36 -1.04 -1.23 -15.13
C TRP A 36 -2.15 -0.82 -14.17
N PHE A 37 -3.33 -0.47 -14.69
CA PHE A 37 -4.49 -0.19 -13.86
C PHE A 37 -4.94 -1.44 -13.10
N GLY A 38 -5.03 -2.59 -13.77
CA GLY A 38 -5.36 -3.86 -13.15
C GLY A 38 -4.36 -4.24 -12.06
N ALA A 39 -3.05 -4.11 -12.33
CA ALA A 39 -2.00 -4.34 -11.36
C ALA A 39 -2.12 -3.39 -10.16
N TRP A 40 -2.37 -2.10 -10.40
CA TRP A 40 -2.57 -1.11 -9.34
C TRP A 40 -3.79 -1.45 -8.47
N MET A 41 -4.93 -1.79 -9.07
CA MET A 41 -6.13 -2.19 -8.34
C MET A 41 -5.91 -3.47 -7.52
N THR A 42 -5.16 -4.43 -8.06
CA THR A 42 -4.77 -5.65 -7.33
C THR A 42 -3.95 -5.30 -6.08
N VAL A 43 -2.97 -4.40 -6.20
CA VAL A 43 -2.14 -3.96 -5.07
C VAL A 43 -2.99 -3.22 -4.03
N LEU A 44 -3.94 -2.37 -4.44
CA LEU A 44 -4.88 -1.71 -3.52
C LEU A 44 -5.79 -2.71 -2.80
N THR A 45 -6.19 -3.78 -3.48
CA THR A 45 -6.96 -4.87 -2.86
C THR A 45 -6.13 -5.55 -1.78
N VAL A 46 -4.88 -5.92 -2.08
CA VAL A 46 -3.94 -6.52 -1.12
C VAL A 46 -3.69 -5.57 0.06
N TYR A 47 -3.47 -4.29 -0.20
CA TYR A 47 -3.33 -3.26 0.84
C TYR A 47 -4.52 -3.25 1.80
N SER A 48 -5.75 -3.22 1.26
CA SER A 48 -6.96 -3.21 2.08
C SER A 48 -7.11 -4.49 2.90
N MET A 49 -6.72 -5.65 2.35
CA MET A 49 -6.72 -6.92 3.09
C MET A 49 -5.68 -6.93 4.22
N ILE A 50 -4.48 -6.39 3.99
CA ILE A 50 -3.45 -6.26 5.04
C ILE A 50 -3.98 -5.40 6.18
N ARG A 51 -4.67 -4.30 5.90
CA ARG A 51 -5.30 -3.44 6.91
C ARG A 51 -6.35 -4.19 7.73
N CYS A 52 -7.13 -5.07 7.12
CA CYS A 52 -8.06 -5.93 7.85
C CYS A 52 -7.31 -6.89 8.80
N ILE A 53 -6.23 -7.52 8.32
CA ILE A 53 -5.45 -8.47 9.11
C ILE A 53 -4.75 -7.75 10.27
N LEU A 54 -4.24 -6.53 10.05
CA LEU A 54 -3.52 -5.75 11.04
C LEU A 54 -4.37 -5.48 12.31
N ILE A 55 -5.68 -5.33 12.15
CA ILE A 55 -6.62 -5.15 13.26
C ILE A 55 -6.76 -6.45 14.08
N LEU A 56 -6.59 -7.61 13.45
CA LEU A 56 -6.82 -8.92 14.06
C LEU A 56 -5.57 -9.48 14.76
N VAL A 57 -4.38 -8.93 14.46
CA VAL A 57 -3.11 -9.42 15.04
C VAL A 57 -2.86 -8.81 16.40
N PRO A 58 -2.85 -9.62 17.48
CA PRO A 58 -2.77 -9.10 18.85
C PRO A 58 -1.35 -8.80 19.33
N THR A 59 -0.30 -9.17 18.56
CA THR A 59 1.10 -9.09 19.01
C THR A 59 1.81 -7.88 18.40
N ASN A 60 2.57 -7.14 19.23
CA ASN A 60 3.36 -6.00 18.76
C ASN A 60 4.35 -6.38 17.64
N THR A 61 5.00 -7.54 17.73
CA THR A 61 5.93 -8.02 16.71
C THR A 61 5.20 -8.29 15.39
N GLY A 62 4.06 -8.98 15.44
CA GLY A 62 3.25 -9.24 14.25
C GLY A 62 2.74 -7.95 13.60
N GLN A 63 2.32 -6.98 14.41
CA GLN A 63 1.91 -5.65 13.92
C GLN A 63 3.06 -4.91 13.25
N LEU A 64 4.29 -4.97 13.79
CA LEU A 64 5.46 -4.33 13.20
C LEU A 64 5.75 -4.87 11.78
N TYR A 65 5.75 -6.21 11.62
CA TYR A 65 5.97 -6.82 10.31
C TYR A 65 4.85 -6.50 9.33
N LEU A 66 3.60 -6.60 9.74
CA LEU A 66 2.45 -6.28 8.88
C LEU A 66 2.45 -4.81 8.49
N PHE A 67 2.81 -3.91 9.39
CA PHE A 67 2.90 -2.49 9.10
C PHE A 67 4.04 -2.17 8.13
N ALA A 68 5.19 -2.84 8.25
CA ALA A 68 6.27 -2.72 7.29
C ALA A 68 5.84 -3.16 5.88
N VAL A 69 5.13 -4.28 5.78
CA VAL A 69 4.55 -4.75 4.50
C VAL A 69 3.49 -3.79 3.98
N ASP A 70 2.62 -3.28 4.82
CA ASP A 70 1.58 -2.31 4.48
C ASP A 70 2.17 -1.04 3.84
N ASN A 71 3.21 -0.47 4.44
CA ASN A 71 3.90 0.70 3.89
C ASN A 71 4.64 0.40 2.59
N ALA A 72 5.24 -0.80 2.46
CA ALA A 72 5.87 -1.23 1.23
C ALA A 72 4.84 -1.38 0.10
N VAL A 73 3.68 -1.96 0.38
CA VAL A 73 2.57 -2.10 -0.58
C VAL A 73 2.01 -0.73 -0.97
N ALA A 74 1.89 0.21 -0.02
CA ALA A 74 1.49 1.58 -0.30
C ALA A 74 2.47 2.29 -1.24
N GLY A 75 3.79 2.18 -0.99
CA GLY A 75 4.82 2.73 -1.87
C GLY A 75 4.77 2.12 -3.28
N PHE A 76 4.65 0.81 -3.37
CA PHE A 76 4.52 0.12 -4.65
C PHE A 76 3.24 0.49 -5.40
N SER A 77 2.12 0.71 -4.69
CA SER A 77 0.88 1.22 -5.26
C SER A 77 1.07 2.59 -5.92
N ALA A 78 1.82 3.50 -5.28
CA ALA A 78 2.12 4.81 -5.86
C ALA A 78 2.93 4.70 -7.17
N LEU A 79 3.89 3.76 -7.23
CA LEU A 79 4.66 3.49 -8.46
C LEU A 79 3.78 2.96 -9.59
N LEU A 80 2.88 2.02 -9.30
CA LEU A 80 1.94 1.49 -10.28
C LEU A 80 0.96 2.56 -10.78
N ALA A 81 0.50 3.46 -9.91
CA ALA A 81 -0.31 4.61 -10.30
C ALA A 81 0.41 5.51 -11.30
N ALA A 82 1.70 5.80 -11.06
CA ALA A 82 2.53 6.60 -11.97
C ALA A 82 2.73 5.88 -13.33
N TRP A 83 2.97 4.58 -13.31
CA TRP A 83 3.11 3.76 -14.52
C TRP A 83 1.80 3.70 -15.32
N PHE A 84 0.67 3.53 -14.63
CA PHE A 84 -0.65 3.62 -15.26
C PHE A 84 -0.85 4.98 -15.92
N GLY A 85 -0.58 6.08 -15.23
CA GLY A 85 -0.72 7.44 -15.78
C GLY A 85 0.12 7.65 -17.03
N ALA A 86 1.37 7.15 -17.06
CA ALA A 86 2.22 7.20 -18.25
C ALA A 86 1.62 6.37 -19.40
N ALA A 87 1.25 5.12 -19.15
CA ALA A 87 0.67 4.23 -20.15
C ALA A 87 -0.66 4.75 -20.71
N TYR A 88 -1.52 5.28 -19.85
CA TYR A 88 -2.80 5.88 -20.23
C TYR A 88 -2.62 7.08 -21.18
N THR A 89 -1.59 7.89 -20.96
CA THR A 89 -1.23 9.01 -21.84
C THR A 89 -0.44 8.59 -23.10
N GLY A 90 -0.30 7.28 -23.35
CA GLY A 90 0.39 6.73 -24.52
C GLY A 90 1.91 6.77 -24.41
N ARG A 91 2.46 7.05 -23.21
CA ARG A 91 3.91 7.01 -22.96
C ARG A 91 4.32 5.64 -22.43
N ASN A 92 5.51 5.19 -22.82
CA ASN A 92 6.06 3.98 -22.21
C ASN A 92 6.51 4.31 -20.77
N PRO A 93 5.95 3.61 -19.73
CA PRO A 93 6.30 3.85 -18.34
C PRO A 93 7.80 3.75 -18.04
N PHE A 94 8.50 2.82 -18.68
CA PHE A 94 9.92 2.55 -18.44
C PHE A 94 10.87 3.55 -19.11
N SER A 95 10.42 4.21 -20.18
CA SER A 95 11.24 5.22 -20.90
C SER A 95 10.89 6.66 -20.50
N ASN A 96 9.83 6.86 -19.73
CA ASN A 96 9.40 8.18 -19.27
C ASN A 96 10.29 8.64 -18.10
N ARG A 97 11.01 9.76 -18.27
CA ARG A 97 11.91 10.31 -17.24
C ARG A 97 11.21 10.59 -15.91
N VAL A 98 9.97 11.05 -15.93
CA VAL A 98 9.20 11.34 -14.71
C VAL A 98 8.96 10.07 -13.93
N THR A 99 8.51 8.99 -14.59
CA THR A 99 8.27 7.70 -13.95
C THR A 99 9.57 7.01 -13.50
N GLN A 100 10.67 7.22 -14.22
CA GLN A 100 12.00 6.73 -13.80
C GLN A 100 12.47 7.44 -12.53
N LEU A 101 12.41 8.78 -12.49
CA LEU A 101 12.80 9.55 -11.31
C LEU A 101 11.92 9.20 -10.10
N PHE A 102 10.62 9.03 -10.34
CA PHE A 102 9.69 8.60 -9.30
C PHE A 102 10.04 7.19 -8.78
N GLY A 103 10.36 6.26 -9.68
CA GLY A 103 10.82 4.91 -9.31
C GLY A 103 12.12 4.92 -8.50
N ILE A 104 13.10 5.76 -8.89
CA ILE A 104 14.37 5.92 -8.15
C ILE A 104 14.11 6.41 -6.71
N ALA A 105 13.11 7.27 -6.50
CA ALA A 105 12.75 7.74 -5.18
C ALA A 105 11.95 6.70 -4.37
N VAL A 106 10.94 6.09 -5.00
CA VAL A 106 9.97 5.21 -4.31
C VAL A 106 10.53 3.83 -4.01
N ILE A 107 11.33 3.23 -4.92
CA ILE A 107 11.84 1.87 -4.73
C ILE A 107 12.73 1.74 -3.49
N PRO A 108 13.73 2.62 -3.24
CA PRO A 108 14.53 2.56 -2.03
C PRO A 108 13.68 2.73 -0.75
N LEU A 109 12.70 3.64 -0.77
CA LEU A 109 11.79 3.85 0.36
C LEU A 109 10.95 2.58 0.63
N THR A 110 10.45 1.94 -0.42
CA THR A 110 9.67 0.70 -0.31
C THR A 110 10.53 -0.43 0.25
N VAL A 111 11.75 -0.60 -0.24
CA VAL A 111 12.70 -1.61 0.26
C VAL A 111 13.08 -1.32 1.72
N SER A 112 13.36 -0.07 2.04
CA SER A 112 13.69 0.35 3.40
C SER A 112 12.50 0.13 4.36
N SER A 113 11.27 0.32 3.91
CA SER A 113 10.06 0.05 4.71
C SER A 113 9.92 -1.43 5.04
N ILE A 114 10.07 -2.33 4.06
CA ILE A 114 9.91 -3.77 4.29
C ILE A 114 11.04 -4.34 5.18
N THR A 115 12.21 -3.72 5.14
CA THR A 115 13.36 -4.11 5.97
C THR A 115 13.41 -3.38 7.32
N ALA A 116 12.52 -2.43 7.57
CA ALA A 116 12.48 -1.62 8.79
C ALA A 116 12.48 -2.43 10.09
N PRO A 117 11.80 -3.61 10.21
CA PRO A 117 11.86 -4.43 11.42
C PRO A 117 13.27 -4.90 11.80
N PHE A 118 14.20 -4.94 10.84
CA PHE A 118 15.56 -5.44 11.08
C PHE A 118 16.57 -4.36 11.48
N HIS A 119 16.30 -3.09 11.16
CA HIS A 119 17.27 -2.00 11.40
C HIS A 119 16.70 -0.80 12.16
N GLY A 120 15.37 -0.77 12.41
CA GLY A 120 14.72 0.31 13.17
C GLY A 120 14.84 1.71 12.56
N TRP A 121 15.21 1.80 11.26
CA TRP A 121 15.51 3.10 10.64
C TRP A 121 14.27 3.95 10.42
N HIS A 122 13.13 3.32 10.10
CA HIS A 122 11.84 4.01 9.95
C HIS A 122 11.08 4.09 11.27
N TRP A 123 11.00 2.97 11.99
CA TRP A 123 10.25 2.87 13.23
C TRP A 123 11.06 2.15 14.30
N LEU A 124 11.12 2.75 15.48
CA LEU A 124 11.72 2.11 16.66
C LEU A 124 10.74 1.19 17.35
N SER A 125 9.45 1.56 17.36
CA SER A 125 8.39 0.72 17.90
C SER A 125 7.05 1.08 17.24
N ILE A 126 6.18 0.08 17.19
CA ILE A 126 4.79 0.23 16.75
C ILE A 126 3.91 -0.47 17.77
N ARG A 127 2.84 0.18 18.16
CA ARG A 127 1.80 -0.43 18.98
C ARG A 127 0.42 0.06 18.58
N LEU A 128 -0.57 -0.82 18.68
CA LEU A 128 -1.95 -0.47 18.48
C LEU A 128 -2.48 0.25 19.73
N VAL A 129 -3.08 1.41 19.56
CA VAL A 129 -3.79 2.15 20.59
C VAL A 129 -5.28 2.01 20.31
N GLU A 130 -6.02 1.49 21.30
CA GLU A 130 -7.43 1.12 21.10
C GLU A 130 -8.41 2.28 21.33
N THR A 131 -7.97 3.37 21.94
CA THR A 131 -8.86 4.46 22.35
C THR A 131 -8.43 5.82 21.80
N PRO A 132 -9.36 6.65 21.32
CA PRO A 132 -10.80 6.39 21.07
C PRO A 132 -11.04 5.58 19.78
N PHE A 133 -10.04 5.49 18.92
CA PHE A 133 -10.06 4.76 17.64
C PHE A 133 -8.84 3.83 17.58
N PRO A 134 -8.98 2.62 17.05
CA PRO A 134 -7.81 1.79 16.80
C PRO A 134 -6.91 2.49 15.79
N HIS A 135 -5.75 2.92 16.23
CA HIS A 135 -4.71 3.54 15.41
C HIS A 135 -3.34 3.03 15.83
N VAL A 136 -2.43 3.05 14.88
CA VAL A 136 -1.05 2.65 15.10
C VAL A 136 -0.30 3.84 15.67
N TYR A 137 0.29 3.66 16.84
CA TYR A 137 1.21 4.63 17.42
C TYR A 137 2.64 4.22 17.01
N GLU A 138 3.32 5.14 16.38
CA GLU A 138 4.65 4.94 15.81
C GLU A 138 5.68 5.77 16.57
N THR A 139 6.78 5.13 16.94
CA THR A 139 7.98 5.85 17.36
C THR A 139 8.96 5.82 16.20
N TYR A 140 9.18 6.96 15.59
CA TYR A 140 10.01 7.08 14.40
C TYR A 140 11.48 6.85 14.70
N GLY A 141 12.15 6.19 13.77
CA GLY A 141 13.60 6.04 13.74
C GLY A 141 14.27 7.19 12.98
N PRO A 142 15.63 7.20 12.94
CA PRO A 142 16.40 8.28 12.33
C PRO A 142 16.09 8.55 10.84
N GLY A 143 15.61 7.56 10.11
CA GLY A 143 15.30 7.70 8.68
C GLY A 143 14.01 8.45 8.36
N MET A 144 13.24 8.83 9.40
CA MET A 144 11.99 9.58 9.27
C MET A 144 12.04 10.96 9.94
N ALA A 145 13.22 11.35 10.46
CA ALA A 145 13.43 12.62 11.15
C ALA A 145 13.77 13.77 10.17
#